data_8531c720ac49379d93dd1435405bff0a
#
_entry.id   8531c720ac49379d93dd1435405bff0a
#
_cell.length_a   1.000
_cell.length_b   1.000
_cell.length_c   1.000
_cell.angle_alpha   90.00
_cell.angle_beta   90.00
_cell.angle_gamma   90.00
#
_symmetry.space_group_name_H-M   'P 1'
#
loop_
_entity.id
_entity.type
_entity.pdbx_description
1 polymer ?
#
loop_
_entity_poly.entity_id
_entity_poly.type
_entity_poly.pdbx_seq_one_letter_code
_entity_poly.pdbx_strand_id
1 'polypeptide(L)'
;MDNRLLEILAYKPDLITDFPEWMLPPSAIHEMRKTENLAVAEIAGRDSIAAVLRACELRRLRAIVPTVAYTGTEYGNWAITFEKIYILKDRLQKDNITVFDPVVIGSPKFWWKLCGRYTTHFTKKYGFYSHCVGCHFYFHAVRIPLAKKLNCRLVIGGERESHNGKLKVNQIKTSLDAYQSFLKKFGMELFLPIRYVKSGLEIESILNMPWNEGDQQLECVLSKNYLEAEGSVSFHEEAIIKYFEEFAFQTAEETIRKYLSI
;
A
#
# COMPACT_ATOMS: atom_id res chain seq x y z
N MET A 1 -11.63 -14.41 -12.46
CA MET A 1 -11.86 -13.49 -11.31
C MET A 1 -13.31 -13.68 -10.87
N ASP A 2 -13.58 -13.77 -9.57
CA ASP A 2 -14.94 -13.88 -9.05
C ASP A 2 -15.77 -12.65 -9.45
N ASN A 3 -16.99 -12.84 -9.95
CA ASN A 3 -17.89 -11.75 -10.35
C ASN A 3 -18.17 -10.76 -9.21
N ARG A 4 -18.22 -11.25 -7.96
CA ARG A 4 -18.39 -10.41 -6.76
C ARG A 4 -17.25 -9.44 -6.54
N LEU A 5 -16.03 -9.88 -6.85
CA LEU A 5 -14.85 -9.03 -6.77
C LEU A 5 -14.87 -7.94 -7.84
N LEU A 6 -15.31 -8.26 -9.06
CA LEU A 6 -15.51 -7.27 -10.12
C LEU A 6 -16.56 -6.22 -9.74
N GLU A 7 -17.64 -6.62 -9.09
CA GLU A 7 -18.65 -5.70 -8.57
C GLU A 7 -18.05 -4.74 -7.53
N ILE A 8 -17.26 -5.26 -6.57
CA ILE A 8 -16.59 -4.40 -5.59
C ILE A 8 -15.68 -3.39 -6.28
N LEU A 9 -14.86 -3.83 -7.24
CA LEU A 9 -13.94 -2.96 -7.95
C LEU A 9 -14.66 -1.94 -8.84
N ALA A 10 -15.85 -2.27 -9.35
CA ALA A 10 -16.69 -1.35 -10.13
C ALA A 10 -17.34 -0.27 -9.25
N TYR A 11 -17.94 -0.66 -8.13
CA TYR A 11 -18.69 0.26 -7.26
C TYR A 11 -17.86 0.88 -6.14
N LYS A 12 -16.69 0.31 -5.81
CA LYS A 12 -15.76 0.82 -4.79
C LYS A 12 -16.45 1.15 -3.46
N PRO A 13 -17.11 0.19 -2.83
CA PRO A 13 -17.72 0.38 -1.51
C PRO A 13 -16.65 0.71 -0.47
N ASP A 14 -17.08 1.16 0.70
CA ASP A 14 -16.20 1.42 1.83
C ASP A 14 -15.84 0.10 2.55
N LEU A 15 -14.66 -0.45 2.29
CA LEU A 15 -14.15 -1.71 2.83
C LEU A 15 -12.91 -1.45 3.70
N ILE A 16 -13.12 -0.96 4.91
CA ILE A 16 -12.05 -0.71 5.90
C ILE A 16 -12.14 -1.66 7.09
N THR A 17 -13.35 -1.88 7.62
CA THR A 17 -13.63 -2.75 8.77
C THR A 17 -14.63 -3.84 8.46
N ASP A 18 -15.58 -3.56 7.58
CA ASP A 18 -16.69 -4.44 7.23
C ASP A 18 -16.43 -5.06 5.86
N PHE A 19 -15.95 -6.28 5.88
CA PHE A 19 -15.67 -7.06 4.68
C PHE A 19 -16.79 -8.06 4.42
N PRO A 20 -17.15 -8.33 3.15
CA PRO A 20 -18.06 -9.41 2.82
C PRO A 20 -17.54 -10.74 3.37
N GLU A 21 -18.44 -11.56 3.91
CA GLU A 21 -18.07 -12.85 4.53
C GLU A 21 -17.37 -13.80 3.55
N TRP A 22 -17.75 -13.75 2.28
CA TRP A 22 -17.09 -14.54 1.24
C TRP A 22 -15.64 -14.11 0.96
N MET A 23 -15.22 -12.88 1.36
CA MET A 23 -13.86 -12.39 1.20
C MET A 23 -13.04 -12.61 2.47
N LEU A 24 -13.64 -12.32 3.64
CA LEU A 24 -12.96 -12.44 4.93
C LEU A 24 -13.92 -13.05 5.98
N PRO A 25 -14.13 -14.38 5.94
CA PRO A 25 -15.04 -15.03 6.86
C PRO A 25 -14.50 -15.04 8.30
N PRO A 26 -15.38 -15.12 9.32
CA PRO A 26 -14.98 -15.17 10.72
C PRO A 26 -13.97 -16.28 11.06
N SER A 27 -14.05 -17.42 10.39
CA SER A 27 -13.09 -18.53 10.52
C SER A 27 -11.67 -18.12 10.11
N ALA A 28 -11.53 -17.45 8.96
CA ALA A 28 -10.24 -16.96 8.49
C ALA A 28 -9.66 -15.89 9.42
N ILE A 29 -10.50 -14.96 9.93
CA ILE A 29 -10.07 -13.98 10.93
C ILE A 29 -9.54 -14.68 12.19
N HIS A 30 -10.23 -15.72 12.65
CA HIS A 30 -9.82 -16.49 13.82
C HIS A 30 -8.48 -17.21 13.61
N GLU A 31 -8.29 -17.81 12.44
CA GLU A 31 -7.03 -18.45 12.04
C GLU A 31 -5.89 -17.44 11.96
N MET A 32 -6.08 -16.32 11.25
CA MET A 32 -5.09 -15.25 11.13
C MET A 32 -4.66 -14.73 12.51
N ARG A 33 -5.59 -14.53 13.44
CA ARG A 33 -5.31 -14.06 14.80
C ARG A 33 -4.47 -15.02 15.62
N LYS A 34 -4.55 -16.31 15.35
CA LYS A 34 -3.75 -17.36 16.03
C LYS A 34 -2.38 -17.56 15.40
N THR A 35 -2.20 -17.08 14.18
CA THR A 35 -0.95 -17.27 13.45
C THR A 35 0.10 -16.31 13.96
N GLU A 36 1.15 -16.85 14.55
CA GLU A 36 2.33 -16.07 14.96
C GLU A 36 3.07 -15.55 13.72
N ASN A 37 3.74 -14.40 13.86
CA ASN A 37 4.52 -13.78 12.78
C ASN A 37 3.72 -13.60 11.48
N LEU A 38 2.46 -13.16 11.63
CA LEU A 38 1.59 -12.73 10.54
C LEU A 38 2.00 -11.33 10.05
N ALA A 39 1.96 -11.11 8.75
CA ALA A 39 2.09 -9.79 8.14
C ALA A 39 0.92 -9.47 7.20
N VAL A 40 0.44 -8.23 7.24
CA VAL A 40 -0.44 -7.67 6.21
C VAL A 40 0.45 -7.06 5.13
N ALA A 41 0.29 -7.50 3.88
CA ALA A 41 1.13 -7.05 2.77
C ALA A 41 0.34 -6.23 1.75
N GLU A 42 0.93 -5.13 1.32
CA GLU A 42 0.47 -4.40 0.16
C GLU A 42 0.82 -5.16 -1.12
N ILE A 43 -0.18 -5.37 -1.99
CA ILE A 43 0.04 -5.92 -3.33
C ILE A 43 -0.53 -4.94 -4.35
N ALA A 44 0.35 -4.37 -5.14
CA ALA A 44 0.00 -3.44 -6.20
C ALA A 44 0.68 -3.79 -7.53
N GLY A 45 1.93 -4.23 -7.48
CA GLY A 45 2.71 -4.56 -8.68
C GLY A 45 4.00 -5.28 -8.34
N ARG A 46 4.96 -5.23 -9.25
CA ARG A 46 6.25 -5.91 -9.18
C ARG A 46 7.00 -5.66 -7.86
N ASP A 47 7.16 -4.41 -7.50
CA ASP A 47 7.95 -4.01 -6.34
C ASP A 47 7.32 -4.52 -5.03
N SER A 48 5.99 -4.55 -4.93
CA SER A 48 5.30 -5.08 -3.75
C SER A 48 5.46 -6.59 -3.57
N ILE A 49 5.47 -7.37 -4.67
CA ILE A 49 5.75 -8.81 -4.61
C ILE A 49 7.22 -9.04 -4.19
N ALA A 50 8.16 -8.30 -4.76
CA ALA A 50 9.57 -8.37 -4.36
C ALA A 50 9.74 -8.01 -2.87
N ALA A 51 9.00 -7.02 -2.37
CA ALA A 51 9.00 -6.64 -0.97
C ALA A 51 8.53 -7.79 -0.06
N VAL A 52 7.46 -8.49 -0.43
CA VAL A 52 7.00 -9.65 0.35
C VAL A 52 8.05 -10.75 0.38
N LEU A 53 8.62 -11.11 -0.76
CA LEU A 53 9.68 -12.13 -0.82
C LEU A 53 10.88 -11.74 0.04
N ARG A 54 11.34 -10.50 -0.09
CA ARG A 54 12.45 -9.98 0.71
C ARG A 54 12.12 -9.91 2.21
N ALA A 55 10.87 -9.59 2.56
CA ALA A 55 10.43 -9.62 3.96
C ALA A 55 10.49 -11.05 4.54
N CYS A 56 10.08 -12.06 3.78
CA CYS A 56 10.15 -13.46 4.20
C CYS A 56 11.60 -13.93 4.44
N GLU A 57 12.56 -13.45 3.66
CA GLU A 57 13.99 -13.72 3.86
C GLU A 57 14.54 -13.05 5.13
N LEU A 58 14.12 -11.80 5.40
CA LEU A 58 14.66 -10.99 6.49
C LEU A 58 13.95 -11.21 7.83
N ARG A 59 12.76 -11.75 7.83
CA ARG A 59 11.91 -11.97 8.99
C ARG A 59 11.41 -13.42 9.01
N ARG A 60 11.21 -13.98 10.19
CA ARG A 60 10.66 -15.34 10.36
C ARG A 60 9.13 -15.32 10.23
N LEU A 61 8.63 -14.91 9.06
CA LEU A 61 7.19 -14.87 8.79
C LEU A 61 6.63 -16.28 8.66
N ARG A 62 5.41 -16.48 9.15
CA ARG A 62 4.65 -17.72 9.02
C ARG A 62 3.45 -17.57 8.10
N ALA A 63 2.93 -16.36 8.00
CA ALA A 63 1.82 -16.11 7.10
C ALA A 63 1.78 -14.68 6.60
N ILE A 64 1.19 -14.51 5.42
CA ILE A 64 0.96 -13.25 4.73
C ILE A 64 -0.54 -13.11 4.43
N VAL A 65 -1.10 -11.96 4.75
CA VAL A 65 -2.42 -11.51 4.29
C VAL A 65 -2.20 -10.50 3.17
N PRO A 66 -2.31 -10.91 1.90
CA PRO A 66 -2.18 -9.98 0.78
C PRO A 66 -3.39 -9.05 0.73
N THR A 67 -3.15 -7.77 0.52
CA THR A 67 -4.20 -6.76 0.41
C THR A 67 -4.07 -5.97 -0.88
N VAL A 68 -5.19 -5.83 -1.58
CA VAL A 68 -5.28 -5.03 -2.80
C VAL A 68 -6.13 -3.81 -2.47
N ALA A 69 -5.50 -2.63 -2.48
CA ALA A 69 -6.20 -1.40 -2.15
C ALA A 69 -6.69 -0.68 -3.40
N TYR A 70 -7.80 0.06 -3.26
CA TYR A 70 -8.35 0.93 -4.30
C TYR A 70 -8.59 2.34 -3.78
N THR A 71 -8.51 3.32 -4.66
CA THR A 71 -8.80 4.74 -4.40
C THR A 71 -9.97 5.26 -5.23
N GLY A 72 -10.10 4.76 -6.45
CA GLY A 72 -11.00 5.23 -7.48
C GLY A 72 -10.28 5.83 -8.68
N THR A 73 -8.96 5.93 -8.63
CA THR A 73 -8.13 6.52 -9.70
C THR A 73 -7.39 5.49 -10.54
N GLU A 74 -7.45 4.21 -10.15
CA GLU A 74 -6.80 3.11 -10.86
C GLU A 74 -7.61 2.69 -12.07
N TYR A 75 -6.92 2.32 -13.14
CA TYR A 75 -7.47 1.69 -14.33
C TYR A 75 -6.55 0.56 -14.82
N GLY A 76 -7.07 -0.30 -15.69
CA GLY A 76 -6.36 -1.46 -16.22
C GLY A 76 -6.96 -2.79 -15.79
N ASN A 77 -6.20 -3.86 -15.96
CA ASN A 77 -6.67 -5.21 -15.68
C ASN A 77 -6.36 -5.65 -14.25
N TRP A 78 -7.34 -5.56 -13.37
CA TRP A 78 -7.23 -5.99 -11.97
C TRP A 78 -6.94 -7.49 -11.81
N ALA A 79 -7.33 -8.34 -12.78
CA ALA A 79 -7.08 -9.79 -12.72
C ALA A 79 -5.59 -10.10 -12.59
N ILE A 80 -4.74 -9.31 -13.23
CA ILE A 80 -3.29 -9.50 -13.19
C ILE A 80 -2.74 -9.41 -11.77
N THR A 81 -3.23 -8.48 -10.95
CA THR A 81 -2.81 -8.34 -9.56
C THR A 81 -3.12 -9.61 -8.76
N PHE A 82 -4.30 -10.21 -8.97
CA PHE A 82 -4.70 -11.44 -8.30
C PHE A 82 -3.91 -12.65 -8.79
N GLU A 83 -3.64 -12.75 -10.08
CA GLU A 83 -2.77 -13.79 -10.65
C GLU A 83 -1.38 -13.78 -10.00
N LYS A 84 -0.81 -12.59 -9.78
CA LYS A 84 0.48 -12.45 -9.10
C LYS A 84 0.45 -12.89 -7.64
N ILE A 85 -0.68 -12.69 -6.95
CA ILE A 85 -0.86 -13.21 -5.59
C ILE A 85 -0.89 -14.73 -5.58
N TYR A 86 -1.53 -15.39 -6.55
CA TYR A 86 -1.51 -16.84 -6.64
C TYR A 86 -0.11 -17.39 -6.92
N ILE A 87 0.66 -16.74 -7.80
CA ILE A 87 2.06 -17.11 -8.03
C ILE A 87 2.88 -16.97 -6.73
N LEU A 88 2.68 -15.87 -5.99
CA LEU A 88 3.32 -15.67 -4.69
C LEU A 88 2.94 -16.77 -3.68
N LYS A 89 1.66 -17.17 -3.65
CA LYS A 89 1.14 -18.26 -2.80
C LYS A 89 1.85 -19.57 -3.07
N ASP A 90 1.91 -19.99 -4.33
CA ASP A 90 2.58 -21.23 -4.75
C ASP A 90 4.08 -21.23 -4.41
N ARG A 91 4.72 -20.07 -4.55
CA ARG A 91 6.14 -19.92 -4.24
C ARG A 91 6.43 -20.04 -2.74
N LEU A 92 5.70 -19.28 -1.92
CA LEU A 92 5.93 -19.24 -0.48
C LEU A 92 5.46 -20.49 0.26
N GLN A 93 4.53 -21.25 -0.34
CA GLN A 93 4.11 -22.54 0.21
C GLN A 93 5.29 -23.53 0.31
N LYS A 94 6.26 -23.45 -0.60
CA LYS A 94 7.48 -24.28 -0.57
C LYS A 94 8.36 -24.00 0.65
N ASP A 95 8.27 -22.78 1.17
CA ASP A 95 9.01 -22.30 2.34
C ASP A 95 8.17 -22.46 3.65
N ASN A 96 7.04 -23.16 3.59
CA ASN A 96 6.07 -23.34 4.67
C ASN A 96 5.52 -21.99 5.19
N ILE A 97 5.35 -21.01 4.30
CA ILE A 97 4.70 -19.75 4.60
C ILE A 97 3.30 -19.75 3.99
N THR A 98 2.29 -19.59 4.83
CA THR A 98 0.90 -19.51 4.39
C THR A 98 0.62 -18.16 3.75
N VAL A 99 0.08 -18.15 2.53
CA VAL A 99 -0.47 -16.93 1.92
C VAL A 99 -1.97 -17.08 1.90
N PHE A 100 -2.65 -16.27 2.69
CA PHE A 100 -4.12 -16.23 2.74
C PHE A 100 -4.70 -15.71 1.43
N ASP A 101 -6.00 -15.87 1.26
CA ASP A 101 -6.68 -15.30 0.11
C ASP A 101 -6.66 -13.75 0.19
N PRO A 102 -6.58 -13.07 -0.97
CA PRO A 102 -6.43 -11.63 -0.99
C PRO A 102 -7.65 -10.90 -0.45
N VAL A 103 -7.40 -9.88 0.37
CA VAL A 103 -8.44 -8.97 0.89
C VAL A 103 -8.41 -7.67 0.09
N VAL A 104 -9.52 -7.37 -0.58
CA VAL A 104 -9.71 -6.07 -1.23
C VAL A 104 -10.11 -5.05 -0.17
N ILE A 105 -9.41 -3.94 -0.13
CA ILE A 105 -9.54 -2.92 0.92
C ILE A 105 -9.60 -1.54 0.29
N GLY A 106 -10.39 -0.65 0.86
CA GLY A 106 -10.39 0.73 0.41
C GLY A 106 -11.56 1.54 0.93
N SER A 107 -11.40 2.85 0.89
CA SER A 107 -12.43 3.83 1.19
C SER A 107 -12.23 5.06 0.31
N PRO A 108 -13.00 5.18 -0.78
CA PRO A 108 -13.00 6.40 -1.59
C PRO A 108 -13.31 7.66 -0.77
N LYS A 109 -14.12 7.53 0.29
CA LYS A 109 -14.43 8.66 1.21
C LYS A 109 -13.20 9.08 2.01
N PHE A 110 -12.42 8.14 2.52
CA PHE A 110 -11.19 8.43 3.25
C PHE A 110 -10.15 9.02 2.31
N TRP A 111 -9.93 8.39 1.16
CA TRP A 111 -9.02 8.89 0.14
C TRP A 111 -9.36 10.32 -0.30
N TRP A 112 -10.67 10.58 -0.55
CA TRP A 112 -11.14 11.91 -0.93
C TRP A 112 -10.89 12.98 0.15
N LYS A 113 -11.09 12.64 1.43
CA LYS A 113 -10.78 13.54 2.54
C LYS A 113 -9.29 13.83 2.65
N LEU A 114 -8.45 12.80 2.47
CA LEU A 114 -7.02 12.89 2.71
C LEU A 114 -6.26 13.57 1.57
N CYS A 115 -6.59 13.26 0.33
CA CYS A 115 -5.84 13.78 -0.80
C CYS A 115 -6.69 14.26 -1.99
N GLY A 116 -7.88 13.72 -2.24
CA GLY A 116 -8.67 14.07 -3.42
C GLY A 116 -9.28 15.47 -3.35
N ARG A 117 -9.88 15.83 -2.22
CA ARG A 117 -10.68 17.05 -2.05
C ARG A 117 -9.89 18.36 -2.21
N TYR A 118 -8.69 18.40 -1.68
CA TYR A 118 -7.94 19.65 -1.51
C TYR A 118 -6.68 19.71 -2.36
N THR A 119 -6.55 18.88 -3.38
CA THR A 119 -5.33 18.75 -4.20
C THR A 119 -4.79 20.11 -4.64
N THR A 120 -5.59 20.93 -5.32
CA THR A 120 -5.16 22.24 -5.82
C THR A 120 -4.81 23.21 -4.68
N HIS A 121 -5.60 23.19 -3.60
CA HIS A 121 -5.36 24.05 -2.44
C HIS A 121 -4.02 23.72 -1.77
N PHE A 122 -3.76 22.44 -1.51
CA PHE A 122 -2.53 22.02 -0.86
C PHE A 122 -1.31 22.13 -1.76
N THR A 123 -1.45 21.84 -3.05
CA THR A 123 -0.37 22.10 -4.01
C THR A 123 0.08 23.56 -3.98
N LYS A 124 -0.88 24.50 -3.95
CA LYS A 124 -0.57 25.93 -3.81
C LYS A 124 0.00 26.28 -2.43
N LYS A 125 -0.59 25.73 -1.36
CA LYS A 125 -0.17 26.04 0.02
C LYS A 125 1.23 25.56 0.34
N TYR A 126 1.59 24.35 -0.09
CA TYR A 126 2.84 23.68 0.26
C TYR A 126 3.90 23.73 -0.85
N GLY A 127 3.54 24.18 -2.06
CA GLY A 127 4.48 24.32 -3.17
C GLY A 127 4.95 23.01 -3.82
N PHE A 128 4.23 21.90 -3.63
CA PHE A 128 4.49 20.63 -4.30
C PHE A 128 3.18 19.89 -4.59
N TYR A 129 3.20 18.93 -5.51
CA TYR A 129 2.02 18.13 -5.83
C TYR A 129 1.72 17.13 -4.70
N SER A 130 0.96 17.58 -3.71
CA SER A 130 0.70 16.84 -2.47
C SER A 130 -0.17 15.59 -2.65
N HIS A 131 -0.89 15.48 -3.77
CA HIS A 131 -1.84 14.40 -4.02
C HIS A 131 -1.18 13.02 -3.98
N CYS A 132 -0.08 12.81 -4.72
CA CYS A 132 0.61 11.51 -4.75
C CYS A 132 1.17 11.11 -3.37
N VAL A 133 1.69 12.09 -2.61
CA VAL A 133 2.17 11.85 -1.24
C VAL A 133 1.01 11.42 -0.34
N GLY A 134 -0.12 12.13 -0.38
CA GLY A 134 -1.32 11.77 0.38
C GLY A 134 -1.95 10.44 -0.05
N CYS A 135 -1.92 10.11 -1.34
CA CYS A 135 -2.43 8.86 -1.87
C CYS A 135 -1.61 7.65 -1.38
N HIS A 136 -0.29 7.71 -1.44
CA HIS A 136 0.56 6.64 -0.90
C HIS A 136 0.45 6.54 0.62
N PHE A 137 0.35 7.67 1.30
CA PHE A 137 0.05 7.66 2.73
C PHE A 137 -1.28 6.95 3.03
N TYR A 138 -2.33 7.21 2.23
CA TYR A 138 -3.61 6.52 2.34
C TYR A 138 -3.45 5.01 2.21
N PHE A 139 -2.66 4.51 1.24
CA PHE A 139 -2.46 3.08 1.07
C PHE A 139 -1.95 2.38 2.34
N HIS A 140 -1.07 3.02 3.09
CA HIS A 140 -0.62 2.46 4.36
C HIS A 140 -1.65 2.66 5.48
N ALA A 141 -2.24 3.85 5.58
CA ALA A 141 -3.18 4.20 6.62
C ALA A 141 -4.47 3.35 6.59
N VAL A 142 -5.00 3.04 5.39
CA VAL A 142 -6.23 2.23 5.22
C VAL A 142 -6.05 0.78 5.70
N ARG A 143 -4.82 0.28 5.82
CA ARG A 143 -4.51 -1.06 6.33
C ARG A 143 -4.53 -1.17 7.84
N ILE A 144 -4.45 -0.04 8.57
CA ILE A 144 -4.42 -0.04 10.03
C ILE A 144 -5.64 -0.73 10.65
N PRO A 145 -6.89 -0.42 10.28
CA PRO A 145 -8.05 -1.10 10.85
C PRO A 145 -8.07 -2.60 10.59
N LEU A 146 -7.71 -3.05 9.39
CA LEU A 146 -7.61 -4.47 9.09
C LEU A 146 -6.53 -5.15 9.94
N ALA A 147 -5.33 -4.59 10.00
CA ALA A 147 -4.24 -5.15 10.80
C ALA A 147 -4.63 -5.24 12.28
N LYS A 148 -5.32 -4.23 12.83
CA LYS A 148 -5.91 -4.29 14.19
C LYS A 148 -6.92 -5.41 14.34
N LYS A 149 -7.85 -5.55 13.37
CA LYS A 149 -8.84 -6.64 13.36
C LYS A 149 -8.19 -8.02 13.38
N LEU A 150 -7.04 -8.16 12.73
CA LEU A 150 -6.28 -9.41 12.65
C LEU A 150 -5.26 -9.59 13.79
N ASN A 151 -5.16 -8.67 14.74
CA ASN A 151 -4.12 -8.63 15.77
C ASN A 151 -2.69 -8.66 15.20
N CYS A 152 -2.51 -8.11 14.00
CA CYS A 152 -1.25 -8.03 13.28
C CYS A 152 -0.57 -6.68 13.53
N ARG A 153 0.75 -6.69 13.73
CA ARG A 153 1.54 -5.47 13.97
C ARG A 153 2.47 -5.12 12.82
N LEU A 154 2.59 -5.98 11.82
CA LEU A 154 3.51 -5.80 10.70
C LEU A 154 2.73 -5.54 9.41
N VAL A 155 3.02 -4.42 8.77
CA VAL A 155 2.55 -4.07 7.43
C VAL A 155 3.76 -4.02 6.50
N ILE A 156 3.71 -4.75 5.38
CA ILE A 156 4.78 -4.75 4.37
C ILE A 156 4.34 -3.85 3.22
N GLY A 157 5.19 -2.90 2.84
CA GLY A 157 5.02 -2.03 1.67
C GLY A 157 6.13 -2.21 0.66
N GLY A 158 5.81 -1.90 -0.60
CA GLY A 158 6.70 -2.09 -1.75
C GLY A 158 7.45 -0.83 -2.19
N GLU A 159 7.51 0.21 -1.36
CA GLU A 159 8.16 1.46 -1.70
C GLU A 159 9.69 1.36 -1.64
N ARG A 160 10.32 2.09 -2.54
CA ARG A 160 11.78 2.28 -2.59
C ARG A 160 12.15 3.72 -2.95
N GLU A 161 13.23 4.23 -2.38
CA GLU A 161 13.64 5.63 -2.53
C GLU A 161 14.16 5.97 -3.93
N SER A 162 14.57 4.99 -4.74
CA SER A 162 15.13 5.21 -6.07
C SER A 162 14.57 4.23 -7.10
N HIS A 163 14.30 4.74 -8.29
CA HIS A 163 13.80 3.98 -9.43
C HIS A 163 14.73 4.18 -10.63
N ASN A 164 15.86 3.46 -10.68
CA ASN A 164 16.91 3.65 -11.69
C ASN A 164 17.39 5.13 -11.75
N GLY A 165 17.58 5.74 -10.57
CA GLY A 165 17.97 7.15 -10.44
C GLY A 165 16.81 8.16 -10.53
N LYS A 166 15.60 7.73 -10.88
CA LYS A 166 14.43 8.61 -10.88
C LYS A 166 13.82 8.72 -9.48
N LEU A 167 13.35 9.90 -9.12
CA LEU A 167 12.65 10.17 -7.87
C LEU A 167 11.14 10.18 -8.09
N LYS A 168 10.42 9.71 -7.08
CA LYS A 168 8.96 9.87 -6.95
C LYS A 168 8.70 10.60 -5.64
N VAL A 169 8.03 11.73 -5.67
CA VAL A 169 7.79 12.58 -4.48
C VAL A 169 7.14 11.83 -3.32
N ASN A 170 6.32 10.84 -3.62
CA ASN A 170 5.65 9.97 -2.65
C ASN A 170 6.55 8.86 -2.09
N GLN A 171 7.76 8.69 -2.62
CA GLN A 171 8.70 7.64 -2.20
C GLN A 171 10.09 8.18 -1.83
N ILE A 172 10.24 9.49 -1.66
CA ILE A 172 11.46 10.06 -1.08
C ILE A 172 11.55 9.71 0.41
N LYS A 173 12.76 9.79 0.96
CA LYS A 173 13.05 9.48 2.36
C LYS A 173 12.04 10.13 3.33
N THR A 174 11.80 11.43 3.19
CA THR A 174 10.90 12.21 4.06
C THR A 174 9.47 11.68 4.04
N SER A 175 8.95 11.31 2.86
CA SER A 175 7.62 10.73 2.73
C SER A 175 7.53 9.34 3.38
N LEU A 176 8.53 8.48 3.13
CA LEU A 176 8.56 7.12 3.70
C LEU A 176 8.71 7.14 5.23
N ASP A 177 9.56 8.01 5.77
CA ASP A 177 9.71 8.21 7.21
C ASP A 177 8.40 8.68 7.87
N ALA A 178 7.67 9.57 7.19
CA ALA A 178 6.36 10.03 7.65
C ALA A 178 5.34 8.88 7.70
N TYR A 179 5.27 8.04 6.69
CA TYR A 179 4.38 6.86 6.68
C TYR A 179 4.71 5.90 7.82
N GLN A 180 6.00 5.58 8.00
CA GLN A 180 6.46 4.70 9.09
C GLN A 180 6.14 5.29 10.47
N SER A 181 6.38 6.59 10.67
CA SER A 181 6.09 7.27 11.93
C SER A 181 4.60 7.25 12.27
N PHE A 182 3.74 7.40 11.27
CA PHE A 182 2.28 7.36 11.46
C PHE A 182 1.79 5.98 11.89
N LEU A 183 2.20 4.91 11.20
CA LEU A 183 1.81 3.55 11.58
C LEU A 183 2.28 3.22 13.00
N LYS A 184 3.46 3.69 13.39
CA LYS A 184 4.00 3.52 14.74
C LYS A 184 3.09 4.11 15.83
N LYS A 185 2.37 5.21 15.57
CA LYS A 185 1.37 5.77 16.50
C LYS A 185 0.25 4.78 16.84
N PHE A 186 -0.04 3.85 15.94
CA PHE A 186 -1.03 2.79 16.15
C PHE A 186 -0.41 1.47 16.64
N GLY A 187 0.88 1.48 17.02
CA GLY A 187 1.61 0.31 17.48
C GLY A 187 1.92 -0.70 16.37
N MET A 188 2.09 -0.20 15.13
CA MET A 188 2.42 -1.00 13.96
C MET A 188 3.77 -0.63 13.39
N GLU A 189 4.46 -1.61 12.80
CA GLU A 189 5.64 -1.41 11.98
C GLU A 189 5.23 -1.39 10.50
N LEU A 190 5.55 -0.32 9.76
CA LEU A 190 5.59 -0.35 8.31
C LEU A 190 6.99 -0.78 7.88
N PHE A 191 7.10 -2.01 7.41
CA PHE A 191 8.35 -2.59 6.95
C PHE A 191 8.48 -2.41 5.44
N LEU A 192 9.56 -1.75 5.03
CA LEU A 192 9.88 -1.44 3.63
C LEU A 192 11.18 -2.17 3.24
N PRO A 193 11.14 -3.49 3.00
CA PRO A 193 12.35 -4.32 2.88
C PRO A 193 13.16 -4.04 1.62
N ILE A 194 12.57 -3.37 0.64
CA ILE A 194 13.24 -2.97 -0.61
C ILE A 194 13.51 -1.46 -0.68
N ARG A 195 13.32 -0.73 0.42
CA ARG A 195 13.44 0.74 0.47
C ARG A 195 14.71 1.27 -0.20
N TYR A 196 15.83 0.58 0.00
CA TYR A 196 17.15 0.99 -0.50
C TYR A 196 17.57 0.30 -1.79
N VAL A 197 16.73 -0.53 -2.37
CA VAL A 197 16.95 -1.14 -3.69
C VAL A 197 16.89 -0.07 -4.77
N LYS A 198 17.96 0.08 -5.56
CA LYS A 198 18.10 1.20 -6.48
C LYS A 198 17.66 0.89 -7.91
N SER A 199 17.84 -0.34 -8.37
CA SER A 199 17.62 -0.71 -9.76
C SER A 199 16.46 -1.69 -9.96
N GLY A 200 15.91 -1.71 -11.18
CA GLY A 200 14.93 -2.70 -11.60
C GLY A 200 15.53 -4.11 -11.68
N LEU A 201 16.80 -4.23 -12.03
CA LEU A 201 17.53 -5.51 -12.10
C LEU A 201 17.66 -6.17 -10.73
N GLU A 202 17.89 -5.39 -9.66
CA GLU A 202 17.89 -5.92 -8.30
C GLU A 202 16.49 -6.45 -7.90
N ILE A 203 15.43 -5.78 -8.32
CA ILE A 203 14.06 -6.26 -8.11
C ILE A 203 13.81 -7.57 -8.85
N GLU A 204 14.25 -7.68 -10.10
CA GLU A 204 14.16 -8.91 -10.90
C GLU A 204 14.94 -10.07 -10.26
N SER A 205 16.12 -9.78 -9.69
CA SER A 205 16.90 -10.76 -8.94
C SER A 205 16.16 -11.27 -7.70
N ILE A 206 15.48 -10.40 -6.95
CA ILE A 206 14.65 -10.79 -5.79
C ILE A 206 13.46 -11.65 -6.26
N LEU A 207 12.80 -11.23 -7.33
CA LEU A 207 11.68 -11.96 -7.92
C LEU A 207 12.10 -13.31 -8.49
N ASN A 208 13.35 -13.42 -8.96
CA ASN A 208 13.86 -14.58 -9.69
C ASN A 208 12.96 -14.96 -10.89
N MET A 209 12.48 -13.94 -11.60
CA MET A 209 11.66 -14.06 -12.81
C MET A 209 11.76 -12.74 -13.60
N PRO A 210 11.79 -12.78 -14.94
CA PRO A 210 11.72 -11.58 -15.73
C PRO A 210 10.34 -10.91 -15.58
N TRP A 211 10.38 -9.62 -15.24
CA TRP A 211 9.19 -8.79 -15.14
C TRP A 211 9.56 -7.34 -15.41
N ASN A 212 9.20 -6.83 -16.58
CA ASN A 212 9.52 -5.46 -16.97
C ASN A 212 8.79 -4.44 -16.11
N GLU A 213 9.46 -3.32 -15.82
CA GLU A 213 8.86 -2.21 -15.10
C GLU A 213 7.70 -1.61 -15.91
N GLY A 214 6.54 -1.46 -15.28
CA GLY A 214 5.33 -0.95 -15.93
C GLY A 214 4.47 -2.01 -16.62
N ASP A 215 5.01 -3.20 -16.91
CA ASP A 215 4.23 -4.29 -17.48
C ASP A 215 3.31 -4.91 -16.44
N GLN A 216 2.10 -5.24 -16.88
CA GLN A 216 1.17 -6.04 -16.08
C GLN A 216 0.91 -5.48 -14.66
N GLN A 217 0.66 -4.19 -14.55
CA GLN A 217 0.21 -3.54 -13.31
C GLN A 217 -0.93 -2.57 -13.59
N LEU A 218 -1.64 -2.21 -12.54
CA LEU A 218 -2.62 -1.14 -12.62
C LEU A 218 -1.93 0.20 -12.80
N GLU A 219 -2.56 1.07 -13.57
CA GLU A 219 -2.14 2.45 -13.75
C GLU A 219 -3.06 3.40 -12.97
N CYS A 220 -2.58 4.61 -12.71
CA CYS A 220 -3.34 5.65 -12.03
C CYS A 220 -3.50 6.85 -13.00
N VAL A 221 -4.72 7.34 -13.15
CA VAL A 221 -5.03 8.51 -13.99
C VAL A 221 -4.31 9.79 -13.54
N LEU A 222 -3.80 9.82 -12.30
CA LEU A 222 -3.06 10.94 -11.73
C LEU A 222 -1.55 10.67 -11.66
N SER A 223 -1.10 9.56 -12.25
CA SER A 223 0.32 9.20 -12.28
C SER A 223 1.14 10.30 -12.98
N LYS A 224 2.34 10.56 -12.40
CA LYS A 224 3.31 11.52 -12.96
C LYS A 224 2.90 13.00 -12.95
N ASN A 225 1.74 13.37 -12.43
CA ASN A 225 1.32 14.78 -12.34
C ASN A 225 2.21 15.63 -11.40
N TYR A 226 3.15 15.01 -10.69
CA TYR A 226 4.18 15.69 -9.88
C TYR A 226 5.43 16.03 -10.68
N LEU A 227 5.51 15.66 -11.95
CA LEU A 227 6.64 15.97 -12.82
C LEU A 227 6.47 17.35 -13.45
N GLU A 228 7.53 18.12 -13.46
CA GLU A 228 7.65 19.35 -14.26
C GLU A 228 7.76 19.01 -15.75
N ALA A 229 7.66 20.02 -16.61
CA ALA A 229 7.66 19.83 -18.07
C ALA A 229 8.93 19.11 -18.59
N GLU A 230 10.08 19.35 -17.94
CA GLU A 230 11.36 18.69 -18.25
C GLU A 230 11.53 17.31 -17.58
N GLY A 231 10.53 16.84 -16.85
CA GLY A 231 10.55 15.55 -16.17
C GLY A 231 11.25 15.54 -14.81
N SER A 232 11.66 16.68 -14.30
CA SER A 232 12.17 16.84 -12.93
C SER A 232 11.04 16.80 -11.90
N VAL A 233 11.40 16.67 -10.62
CA VAL A 233 10.46 16.69 -9.50
C VAL A 233 10.80 17.88 -8.61
N SER A 234 9.87 18.82 -8.47
CA SER A 234 10.02 19.96 -7.58
C SER A 234 9.36 19.71 -6.23
N PHE A 235 10.14 19.78 -5.16
CA PHE A 235 9.65 19.71 -3.78
C PHE A 235 10.66 20.27 -2.80
N HIS A 236 10.16 20.65 -1.63
CA HIS A 236 10.97 20.97 -0.46
C HIS A 236 10.60 20.02 0.67
N GLU A 237 11.56 19.35 1.26
CA GLU A 237 11.31 18.35 2.31
C GLU A 237 10.54 18.94 3.50
N GLU A 238 10.89 20.14 3.92
CA GLU A 238 10.19 20.89 4.98
C GLU A 238 8.70 21.10 4.66
N ALA A 239 8.37 21.37 3.41
CA ALA A 239 6.98 21.54 2.98
C ALA A 239 6.18 20.22 3.05
N ILE A 240 6.84 19.11 2.75
CA ILE A 240 6.24 17.76 2.89
C ILE A 240 6.01 17.43 4.37
N ILE A 241 6.99 17.70 5.24
CA ILE A 241 6.84 17.52 6.70
C ILE A 241 5.66 18.36 7.19
N LYS A 242 5.59 19.61 6.82
CA LYS A 242 4.52 20.54 7.19
C LYS A 242 3.14 20.06 6.71
N TYR A 243 3.05 19.53 5.50
CA TYR A 243 1.82 18.93 4.99
C TYR A 243 1.34 17.75 5.85
N PHE A 244 2.25 16.89 6.30
CA PHE A 244 1.91 15.77 7.18
C PHE A 244 1.46 16.26 8.56
N GLU A 245 2.21 17.16 9.18
CA GLU A 245 1.94 17.65 10.54
C GLU A 245 0.68 18.49 10.63
N GLU A 246 0.49 19.43 9.68
CA GLU A 246 -0.64 20.35 9.71
C GLU A 246 -1.96 19.75 9.22
N PHE A 247 -1.90 18.66 8.43
CA PHE A 247 -3.11 18.17 7.78
C PHE A 247 -3.20 16.64 7.72
N ALA A 248 -2.24 15.96 7.06
CA ALA A 248 -2.46 14.58 6.66
C ALA A 248 -2.56 13.62 7.86
N PHE A 249 -1.72 13.78 8.87
CA PHE A 249 -1.73 12.94 10.06
C PHE A 249 -3.01 13.12 10.88
N GLN A 250 -3.43 14.34 11.10
CA GLN A 250 -4.66 14.62 11.85
C GLN A 250 -5.87 14.01 11.12
N THR A 251 -6.02 14.29 9.83
CA THR A 251 -7.14 13.79 9.02
C THR A 251 -7.20 12.27 9.00
N ALA A 252 -6.04 11.60 8.85
CA ALA A 252 -5.96 10.15 8.85
C ALA A 252 -6.25 9.57 10.23
N GLU A 253 -5.68 10.14 11.29
CA GLU A 253 -5.88 9.68 12.66
C GLU A 253 -7.37 9.77 13.08
N GLU A 254 -8.02 10.90 12.87
CA GLU A 254 -9.44 11.09 13.16
C GLU A 254 -10.31 10.06 12.39
N THR A 255 -9.98 9.84 11.12
CA THR A 255 -10.73 8.90 10.29
C THR A 255 -10.55 7.46 10.77
N ILE A 256 -9.31 7.03 11.03
CA ILE A 256 -9.01 5.67 11.49
C ILE A 256 -9.62 5.40 12.87
N ARG A 257 -9.49 6.34 13.82
CA ARG A 257 -10.09 6.20 15.16
C ARG A 257 -11.61 6.02 15.09
N LYS A 258 -12.26 6.74 14.18
CA LYS A 258 -13.71 6.58 13.95
C LYS A 258 -14.05 5.16 13.45
N TYR A 259 -13.24 4.59 12.54
CA TYR A 259 -13.43 3.19 12.08
C TYR A 259 -13.12 2.15 13.15
N LEU A 260 -12.22 2.44 14.06
CA LEU A 260 -11.89 1.58 15.20
C LEU A 260 -12.83 1.77 16.39
N SER A 261 -13.74 2.76 16.33
CA SER A 261 -14.64 3.14 17.45
C SER A 261 -13.88 3.46 18.74
N ILE A 262 -12.71 4.15 18.63
CA ILE A 262 -11.86 4.59 19.74
C ILE A 262 -11.62 6.10 19.68
#